data_df4486d636492718aeaf611d15118c71
#
_entry.id   df4486d636492718aeaf611d15118c71
#
_cell.length_a   1.000
_cell.length_b   1.000
_cell.length_c   1.000
_cell.angle_alpha   90.00
_cell.angle_beta   90.00
_cell.angle_gamma   90.00
#
_symmetry.space_group_name_H-M   'P 1'
#
loop_
_entity.id
_entity.type
_entity.pdbx_description
1 polymer ?
#
loop_
_entity_poly.entity_id
_entity_poly.type
_entity_poly.pdbx_seq_one_letter_code
_entity_poly.pdbx_strand_id
1 'polypeptide(L)'
;NFLYHCNGVKFELKSGDGYPGDTVLFNSGSGTVFVSNKRIVFLPAETTHATSVNPSTSTLHSFTIPHVNLRDQKFAQPLFGANRFEAVATPVRGGNVPATARLVLTFKEGGGFDFATIARKMSQRISETGEIPPHEEELPGYDGPPADAGAADSQLRNHDASNDPPSYSADAPPGYEQHERR
;
A
#
# COMPACT_ATOMS: atom_id res chain seq x y z
N ASN A 1 16.17 -3.99 5.94
CA ASN A 1 15.61 -2.63 5.94
C ASN A 1 14.10 -2.72 5.85
N PHE A 2 13.39 -1.90 6.64
CA PHE A 2 11.95 -1.71 6.49
C PHE A 2 11.71 -0.59 5.47
N LEU A 3 10.75 -0.81 4.58
CA LEU A 3 10.35 0.14 3.54
C LEU A 3 9.25 1.09 4.03
N TYR A 4 8.39 0.59 4.93
CA TYR A 4 7.27 1.33 5.45
C TYR A 4 6.81 0.78 6.80
N HIS A 5 6.23 1.64 7.62
CA HIS A 5 5.54 1.23 8.86
C HIS A 5 4.31 2.09 9.11
N CYS A 6 3.33 1.53 9.82
CA CYS A 6 2.10 2.21 10.19
C CYS A 6 1.65 1.78 11.58
N ASN A 7 1.28 2.75 12.41
CA ASN A 7 0.77 2.56 13.76
C ASN A 7 -0.77 2.51 13.77
N GLY A 8 -1.36 2.22 14.92
CA GLY A 8 -2.81 2.21 15.10
C GLY A 8 -3.54 1.14 14.28
N VAL A 9 -2.85 0.04 13.95
CA VAL A 9 -3.39 -1.03 13.11
C VAL A 9 -4.04 -2.09 13.98
N LYS A 10 -5.33 -2.38 13.73
CA LYS A 10 -6.01 -3.56 14.28
C LYS A 10 -5.64 -4.77 13.43
N PHE A 11 -5.32 -5.87 14.07
CA PHE A 11 -4.93 -7.14 13.46
C PHE A 11 -5.94 -8.23 13.76
N GLU A 12 -6.34 -9.00 12.75
CA GLU A 12 -7.14 -10.20 12.88
C GLU A 12 -6.59 -11.30 11.97
N LEU A 13 -6.39 -12.49 12.55
CA LEU A 13 -5.98 -13.70 11.82
C LEU A 13 -6.92 -14.84 12.19
N LYS A 14 -7.64 -15.37 11.21
CA LYS A 14 -8.52 -16.52 11.36
C LYS A 14 -7.96 -17.68 10.56
N SER A 15 -7.66 -18.78 11.22
CA SER A 15 -7.24 -20.02 10.56
C SER A 15 -8.29 -21.11 10.77
N GLY A 16 -8.36 -22.05 9.81
CA GLY A 16 -9.35 -23.12 9.78
C GLY A 16 -10.57 -22.82 8.90
N ASP A 17 -11.30 -23.86 8.55
CA ASP A 17 -12.46 -23.82 7.61
C ASP A 17 -13.79 -23.43 8.28
N GLY A 18 -13.75 -22.92 9.51
CA GLY A 18 -14.93 -22.53 10.27
C GLY A 18 -15.64 -23.68 10.97
N TYR A 19 -15.07 -24.88 10.99
CA TYR A 19 -15.60 -25.98 11.80
C TYR A 19 -15.33 -25.72 13.29
N PRO A 20 -16.29 -26.01 14.18
CA PRO A 20 -16.09 -25.91 15.62
C PRO A 20 -14.91 -26.78 16.04
N GLY A 21 -13.87 -26.19 16.60
CA GLY A 21 -12.71 -26.90 17.17
C GLY A 21 -11.37 -26.60 16.52
N ASP A 22 -11.32 -26.21 15.23
CA ASP A 22 -10.06 -26.01 14.50
C ASP A 22 -9.70 -24.55 14.23
N THR A 23 -10.59 -23.63 14.56
CA THR A 23 -10.38 -22.21 14.28
C THR A 23 -9.54 -21.56 15.36
N VAL A 24 -8.33 -21.14 15.01
CA VAL A 24 -7.49 -20.26 15.85
C VAL A 24 -7.75 -18.83 15.42
N LEU A 25 -8.19 -17.99 16.36
CA LEU A 25 -8.36 -16.56 16.12
C LEU A 25 -7.32 -15.81 16.94
N PHE A 26 -6.44 -15.08 16.25
CA PHE A 26 -5.61 -14.04 16.86
C PHE A 26 -6.21 -12.69 16.53
N ASN A 27 -6.40 -11.85 17.53
CA ASN A 27 -6.95 -10.51 17.38
C ASN A 27 -6.17 -9.55 18.30
N SER A 28 -5.66 -8.47 17.72
CA SER A 28 -5.09 -7.36 18.47
C SER A 28 -5.80 -6.07 18.12
N GLY A 29 -6.27 -5.33 19.11
CA GLY A 29 -7.01 -4.08 18.93
C GLY A 29 -6.16 -2.95 18.38
N SER A 30 -4.84 -2.98 18.59
CA SER A 30 -3.88 -1.99 18.10
C SER A 30 -2.48 -2.58 18.03
N GLY A 31 -1.67 -2.07 17.13
CA GLY A 31 -0.28 -2.44 16.96
C GLY A 31 0.37 -1.67 15.83
N THR A 32 1.61 -2.02 15.53
CA THR A 32 2.39 -1.46 14.43
C THR A 32 2.65 -2.53 13.38
N VAL A 33 2.38 -2.21 12.13
CA VAL A 33 2.73 -3.05 11.00
C VAL A 33 3.94 -2.48 10.27
N PHE A 34 4.86 -3.36 9.87
CA PHE A 34 6.07 -3.04 9.11
C PHE A 34 6.06 -3.82 7.81
N VAL A 35 6.48 -3.19 6.73
CA VAL A 35 6.73 -3.84 5.44
C VAL A 35 8.21 -3.76 5.13
N SER A 36 8.80 -4.89 4.79
CA SER A 36 10.15 -4.98 4.24
C SER A 36 10.10 -5.56 2.82
N ASN A 37 11.23 -5.63 2.15
CA ASN A 37 11.34 -6.31 0.86
C ASN A 37 11.07 -7.83 0.93
N LYS A 38 11.12 -8.43 2.12
CA LYS A 38 10.98 -9.89 2.32
C LYS A 38 9.66 -10.31 2.93
N ARG A 39 9.15 -9.50 3.86
CA ARG A 39 8.04 -9.91 4.74
C ARG A 39 7.25 -8.72 5.28
N ILE A 40 6.05 -9.01 5.75
CA ILE A 40 5.25 -8.14 6.62
C ILE A 40 5.43 -8.62 8.05
N VAL A 41 5.60 -7.67 8.97
CA VAL A 41 5.71 -7.92 10.42
C VAL A 41 4.66 -7.08 11.13
N PHE A 42 3.89 -7.68 12.02
CA PHE A 42 2.99 -6.98 12.92
C PHE A 42 3.45 -7.17 14.37
N LEU A 43 3.52 -6.08 15.11
CA LEU A 43 3.81 -6.05 16.52
C LEU A 43 2.60 -5.50 17.26
N PRO A 44 1.91 -6.29 18.11
CA PRO A 44 0.81 -5.78 18.91
C PRO A 44 1.31 -4.75 19.93
N ALA A 45 0.52 -3.71 20.18
CA ALA A 45 0.82 -2.72 21.23
C ALA A 45 0.77 -3.34 22.63
N GLU A 46 -0.12 -4.32 22.81
CA GLU A 46 -0.26 -5.09 24.05
C GLU A 46 -0.24 -6.58 23.71
N THR A 47 0.25 -7.38 24.63
CA THR A 47 0.25 -8.84 24.48
C THR A 47 -1.18 -9.35 24.33
N THR A 48 -1.47 -10.03 23.24
CA THR A 48 -2.81 -10.51 22.93
C THR A 48 -2.86 -12.03 22.99
N HIS A 49 -3.89 -12.56 23.63
CA HIS A 49 -4.13 -14.00 23.69
C HIS A 49 -4.96 -14.46 22.48
N ALA A 50 -4.65 -15.65 21.97
CA ALA A 50 -5.51 -16.30 20.97
C ALA A 50 -6.88 -16.61 21.59
N THR A 51 -7.94 -16.22 20.89
CA THR A 51 -9.28 -16.66 21.23
C THR A 51 -9.54 -17.94 20.43
N SER A 52 -9.24 -19.08 21.06
CA SER A 52 -9.56 -20.40 20.50
C SER A 52 -10.74 -21.00 21.24
N VAL A 53 -11.52 -21.82 20.55
CA VAL A 53 -12.55 -22.65 21.17
C VAL A 53 -11.93 -23.71 22.09
N ASN A 54 -10.65 -24.04 21.88
CA ASN A 54 -9.86 -24.87 22.77
C ASN A 54 -8.86 -24.01 23.55
N PRO A 55 -8.72 -24.19 24.87
CA PRO A 55 -7.95 -23.31 25.76
C PRO A 55 -6.42 -23.51 25.68
N SER A 56 -5.87 -23.72 24.50
CA SER A 56 -4.44 -23.58 24.32
C SER A 56 -4.13 -22.10 24.31
N THR A 57 -3.66 -21.57 25.42
CA THR A 57 -3.28 -20.17 25.62
C THR A 57 -2.07 -19.82 24.74
N SER A 58 -2.32 -19.61 23.46
CA SER A 58 -1.30 -19.07 22.56
C SER A 58 -1.33 -17.56 22.65
N THR A 59 -0.20 -16.96 22.94
CA THR A 59 -0.04 -15.51 23.07
C THR A 59 0.55 -14.97 21.77
N LEU A 60 -0.04 -13.91 21.23
CA LEU A 60 0.50 -13.21 20.07
C LEU A 60 1.51 -12.16 20.53
N HIS A 61 2.79 -12.46 20.43
CA HIS A 61 3.87 -11.50 20.64
C HIS A 61 4.25 -10.76 19.37
N SER A 62 4.19 -11.43 18.24
CA SER A 62 4.40 -10.86 16.92
C SER A 62 3.81 -11.78 15.85
N PHE A 63 3.50 -11.21 14.70
CA PHE A 63 3.15 -11.97 13.53
C PHE A 63 4.08 -11.59 12.38
N THR A 64 4.62 -12.59 11.71
CA THR A 64 5.52 -12.37 10.57
C THR A 64 5.11 -13.29 9.42
N ILE A 65 4.99 -12.72 8.21
CA ILE A 65 4.66 -13.47 7.01
C ILE A 65 5.48 -13.01 5.82
N PRO A 66 6.18 -13.93 5.11
CA PRO A 66 6.84 -13.61 3.85
C PRO A 66 5.84 -13.21 2.76
N HIS A 67 6.23 -12.32 1.86
CA HIS A 67 5.36 -11.93 0.73
C HIS A 67 4.94 -13.10 -0.16
N VAL A 68 5.81 -14.09 -0.33
CA VAL A 68 5.52 -15.32 -1.10
C VAL A 68 4.39 -16.16 -0.51
N ASN A 69 4.10 -15.99 0.77
CA ASN A 69 3.04 -16.69 1.48
C ASN A 69 1.74 -15.87 1.59
N LEU A 70 1.69 -14.68 0.95
CA LEU A 70 0.49 -13.85 0.88
C LEU A 70 -0.16 -13.94 -0.49
N ARG A 71 -1.44 -14.33 -0.52
CA ARG A 71 -2.25 -14.41 -1.73
C ARG A 71 -3.50 -13.57 -1.59
N ASP A 72 -4.18 -13.31 -2.70
CA ASP A 72 -5.49 -12.64 -2.76
C ASP A 72 -5.52 -11.30 -1.99
N GLN A 73 -4.45 -10.51 -2.14
CA GLN A 73 -4.32 -9.24 -1.47
C GLN A 73 -5.35 -8.23 -1.97
N LYS A 74 -6.19 -7.73 -1.07
CA LYS A 74 -7.25 -6.76 -1.35
C LYS A 74 -7.10 -5.57 -0.41
N PHE A 75 -7.29 -4.37 -0.96
CA PHE A 75 -7.43 -3.16 -0.17
C PHE A 75 -8.87 -2.68 -0.28
N ALA A 76 -9.58 -2.68 0.84
CA ALA A 76 -10.97 -2.28 0.94
C ALA A 76 -11.06 -0.90 1.61
N GLN A 77 -11.76 0.00 0.94
CA GLN A 77 -12.08 1.34 1.42
C GLN A 77 -13.60 1.43 1.61
N PRO A 78 -14.12 1.01 2.76
CA PRO A 78 -15.56 1.08 3.01
C PRO A 78 -16.02 2.55 3.05
N LEU A 79 -17.26 2.80 2.63
CA LEU A 79 -17.84 4.14 2.68
C LEU A 79 -17.91 4.67 4.12
N PHE A 80 -18.10 3.78 5.08
CA PHE A 80 -18.07 4.07 6.52
C PHE A 80 -17.06 3.14 7.21
N GLY A 81 -16.21 3.71 8.06
CA GLY A 81 -15.22 2.98 8.84
C GLY A 81 -13.79 3.08 8.31
N ALA A 82 -12.87 2.37 8.94
CA ALA A 82 -11.46 2.42 8.61
C ALA A 82 -11.11 1.53 7.42
N ASN A 83 -10.11 1.93 6.65
CA ASN A 83 -9.58 1.17 5.53
C ASN A 83 -9.00 -0.17 6.00
N ARG A 84 -9.12 -1.19 5.15
CA ARG A 84 -8.68 -2.55 5.47
C ARG A 84 -7.82 -3.14 4.35
N PHE A 85 -6.76 -3.82 4.77
CA PHE A 85 -6.01 -4.72 3.91
C PHE A 85 -6.38 -6.16 4.29
N GLU A 86 -6.77 -6.94 3.32
CA GLU A 86 -7.15 -8.34 3.47
C GLU A 86 -6.25 -9.21 2.60
N ALA A 87 -5.84 -10.35 3.12
CA ALA A 87 -5.05 -11.31 2.36
C ALA A 87 -5.27 -12.73 2.87
N VAL A 88 -4.93 -13.71 2.05
CA VAL A 88 -4.84 -15.11 2.44
C VAL A 88 -3.39 -15.41 2.78
N ALA A 89 -3.14 -15.80 4.02
CA ALA A 89 -1.86 -16.20 4.55
C ALA A 89 -1.71 -17.72 4.46
N THR A 90 -0.74 -18.22 3.70
CA THR A 90 -0.41 -19.65 3.66
C THR A 90 0.59 -20.00 4.76
N PRO A 91 0.49 -21.18 5.41
CA PRO A 91 1.40 -21.57 6.47
C PRO A 91 2.85 -21.53 6.04
N VAL A 92 3.72 -21.13 6.95
CA VAL A 92 5.17 -21.18 6.79
C VAL A 92 5.69 -22.40 7.55
N ARG A 93 6.62 -23.13 6.95
CA ARG A 93 7.23 -24.29 7.61
C ARG A 93 7.88 -23.88 8.93
N GLY A 94 7.48 -24.54 10.02
CA GLY A 94 7.90 -24.20 11.36
C GLY A 94 7.20 -23.00 11.99
N GLY A 95 6.17 -22.46 11.34
CA GLY A 95 5.30 -21.40 11.90
C GLY A 95 4.18 -21.96 12.79
N ASN A 96 3.59 -21.08 13.60
CA ASN A 96 2.53 -21.45 14.54
C ASN A 96 1.10 -21.35 13.92
N VAL A 97 0.98 -21.04 12.65
CA VAL A 97 -0.30 -21.03 11.93
C VAL A 97 -0.47 -22.38 11.25
N PRO A 98 -1.41 -23.23 11.71
CA PRO A 98 -1.47 -24.63 11.28
C PRO A 98 -2.04 -24.81 9.87
N ALA A 99 -2.89 -23.89 9.42
CA ALA A 99 -3.58 -23.95 8.13
C ALA A 99 -3.62 -22.59 7.46
N THR A 100 -4.10 -22.55 6.23
CA THR A 100 -4.38 -21.30 5.51
C THR A 100 -5.29 -20.41 6.35
N ALA A 101 -4.91 -19.14 6.46
CA ALA A 101 -5.56 -18.17 7.34
C ALA A 101 -5.96 -16.91 6.58
N ARG A 102 -7.07 -16.31 6.97
CA ARG A 102 -7.46 -14.98 6.50
C ARG A 102 -6.84 -13.92 7.42
N LEU A 103 -5.99 -13.08 6.85
CA LEU A 103 -5.38 -11.93 7.50
C LEU A 103 -6.20 -10.68 7.19
N VAL A 104 -6.55 -9.91 8.21
CA VAL A 104 -7.19 -8.59 8.08
C VAL A 104 -6.44 -7.57 8.92
N LEU A 105 -5.95 -6.52 8.28
CA LEU A 105 -5.34 -5.36 8.92
C LEU A 105 -6.27 -4.16 8.73
N THR A 106 -6.70 -3.53 9.83
CA THR A 106 -7.58 -2.36 9.79
C THR A 106 -6.81 -1.13 10.26
N PHE A 107 -6.72 -0.11 9.41
CA PHE A 107 -5.90 1.09 9.60
C PHE A 107 -6.75 2.21 10.20
N LYS A 108 -6.71 2.38 11.51
CA LYS A 108 -7.51 3.38 12.22
C LYS A 108 -6.99 4.81 12.06
N GLU A 109 -5.68 4.96 11.89
CA GLU A 109 -4.97 6.25 11.84
C GLU A 109 -4.52 6.62 10.40
N GLY A 110 -4.99 5.89 9.38
CA GLY A 110 -4.58 6.11 8.00
C GLY A 110 -3.39 5.25 7.57
N GLY A 111 -2.73 5.61 6.45
CA GLY A 111 -1.54 4.91 5.93
C GLY A 111 -1.81 3.56 5.26
N GLY A 112 -3.04 3.06 5.27
CA GLY A 112 -3.39 1.76 4.71
C GLY A 112 -3.20 1.66 3.20
N PHE A 113 -3.39 2.75 2.47
CA PHE A 113 -3.19 2.78 1.02
C PHE A 113 -1.72 2.60 0.66
N ASP A 114 -0.82 3.34 1.31
CA ASP A 114 0.62 3.25 1.08
C ASP A 114 1.13 1.86 1.46
N PHE A 115 0.69 1.34 2.62
CA PHE A 115 0.96 -0.03 3.03
C PHE A 115 0.57 -1.04 1.96
N ALA A 116 -0.68 -1.00 1.48
CA ALA A 116 -1.20 -1.95 0.50
C ALA A 116 -0.46 -1.85 -0.85
N THR A 117 -0.09 -0.63 -1.25
CA THR A 117 0.66 -0.38 -2.48
C THR A 117 2.05 -0.99 -2.41
N ILE A 118 2.78 -0.75 -1.32
CA ILE A 118 4.14 -1.30 -1.12
C ILE A 118 4.08 -2.82 -0.99
N ALA A 119 3.17 -3.37 -0.19
CA ALA A 119 3.03 -4.81 0.00
C ALA A 119 2.74 -5.53 -1.32
N ARG A 120 1.82 -4.98 -2.14
CA ARG A 120 1.49 -5.52 -3.46
C ARG A 120 2.67 -5.43 -4.43
N LYS A 121 3.35 -4.28 -4.49
CA LYS A 121 4.55 -4.08 -5.31
C LYS A 121 5.63 -5.12 -4.99
N MET A 122 5.88 -5.39 -3.71
CA MET A 122 6.86 -6.41 -3.29
C MET A 122 6.43 -7.82 -3.68
N SER A 123 5.17 -8.19 -3.43
CA SER A 123 4.65 -9.51 -3.82
C SER A 123 4.69 -9.73 -5.33
N GLN A 124 4.34 -8.71 -6.12
CA GLN A 124 4.38 -8.77 -7.58
C GLN A 124 5.82 -8.96 -8.08
N ARG A 125 6.77 -8.17 -7.60
CA ARG A 125 8.19 -8.31 -7.98
C ARG A 125 8.73 -9.69 -7.69
N ILE A 126 8.45 -10.22 -6.51
CA ILE A 126 8.88 -11.58 -6.14
C ILE A 126 8.23 -12.62 -7.05
N SER A 127 6.96 -12.45 -7.45
CA SER A 127 6.28 -13.38 -8.35
C SER A 127 6.83 -13.34 -9.77
N GLU A 128 7.28 -12.18 -10.25
CA GLU A 128 7.81 -11.97 -11.59
C GLU A 128 9.27 -12.41 -11.72
N THR A 129 10.10 -12.12 -10.75
CA THR A 129 11.55 -12.38 -10.80
C THR A 129 11.97 -13.66 -10.09
N GLY A 130 11.13 -14.19 -9.19
CA GLY A 130 11.49 -15.25 -8.27
C GLY A 130 12.51 -14.82 -7.21
N GLU A 131 12.96 -13.59 -7.23
CA GLU A 131 13.99 -13.05 -6.35
C GLU A 131 13.41 -11.96 -5.44
N ILE A 132 13.99 -11.88 -4.23
CA ILE A 132 13.67 -10.83 -3.28
C ILE A 132 14.50 -9.59 -3.65
N PRO A 133 13.86 -8.45 -3.98
CA PRO A 133 14.62 -7.26 -4.35
C PRO A 133 15.50 -6.81 -3.17
N PRO A 134 16.80 -6.58 -3.40
CA PRO A 134 17.73 -6.22 -2.34
C PRO A 134 17.41 -4.85 -1.71
N HIS A 135 16.90 -3.94 -2.49
CA HIS A 135 16.50 -2.59 -2.10
C HIS A 135 15.46 -2.03 -3.08
N GLU A 136 14.90 -0.89 -2.77
CA GLU A 136 14.06 -0.15 -3.71
C GLU A 136 14.95 0.37 -4.86
N GLU A 137 14.53 0.15 -6.11
CA GLU A 137 15.24 0.71 -7.26
C GLU A 137 15.12 2.23 -7.21
N GLU A 138 16.26 2.90 -7.28
CA GLU A 138 16.28 4.33 -7.53
C GLU A 138 15.70 4.58 -8.92
N LEU A 139 14.88 5.62 -9.04
CA LEU A 139 14.38 6.04 -10.36
C LEU A 139 15.59 6.37 -11.22
N PRO A 140 15.60 5.97 -12.50
CA PRO A 140 16.65 6.37 -13.43
C PRO A 140 16.81 7.91 -13.36
N GLY A 141 18.00 8.37 -13.08
CA GLY A 141 18.30 9.79 -13.13
C GLY A 141 17.97 10.28 -14.55
N TYR A 142 17.19 11.35 -14.65
CA TYR A 142 17.03 12.04 -15.92
C TYR A 142 18.35 12.79 -16.17
N ASP A 143 19.21 12.21 -16.99
CA ASP A 143 20.31 12.94 -17.59
C ASP A 143 19.69 13.90 -18.60
N GLY A 144 19.52 15.15 -18.16
CA GLY A 144 19.06 16.21 -19.05
C GLY A 144 19.90 16.26 -20.33
N PRO A 145 19.39 16.79 -21.43
CA PRO A 145 20.16 16.89 -22.67
C PRO A 145 21.52 17.55 -22.34
N PRO A 146 22.63 17.04 -22.92
CA PRO A 146 23.96 17.56 -22.65
C PRO A 146 23.98 19.07 -22.91
N ALA A 147 24.49 19.82 -21.97
CA ALA A 147 24.56 21.30 -22.01
C ALA A 147 25.50 21.85 -23.11
N ASP A 148 25.96 21.02 -24.03
CA ASP A 148 27.01 21.33 -25.01
C ASP A 148 26.53 21.28 -26.48
N ALA A 149 25.29 21.70 -26.72
CA ALA A 149 24.80 21.94 -28.09
C ALA A 149 24.42 23.42 -28.28
N GLY A 150 25.28 24.34 -27.85
CA GLY A 150 24.96 25.76 -27.91
C GLY A 150 26.17 26.71 -28.05
N ALA A 151 27.24 26.29 -28.76
CA ALA A 151 28.35 27.20 -29.06
C ALA A 151 28.80 27.03 -30.53
N ALA A 152 27.94 27.30 -31.48
CA ALA A 152 28.31 27.63 -32.86
C ALA A 152 27.08 28.16 -33.58
N ASP A 153 26.79 29.42 -33.50
CA ASP A 153 26.44 30.33 -34.56
C ASP A 153 25.92 31.68 -34.02
N SER A 154 26.85 32.49 -33.55
CA SER A 154 26.60 33.89 -33.29
C SER A 154 27.15 34.72 -34.45
N GLN A 155 26.45 34.69 -35.58
CA GLN A 155 26.48 35.79 -36.57
C GLN A 155 25.24 35.78 -37.45
N LEU A 156 24.65 36.99 -37.58
CA LEU A 156 23.64 37.41 -38.53
C LEU A 156 22.16 37.23 -38.15
N ARG A 157 21.61 38.23 -37.52
CA ARG A 157 20.67 39.20 -38.13
C ARG A 157 19.89 39.91 -37.05
N ASN A 158 20.12 41.21 -36.98
CA ASN A 158 19.15 42.16 -36.43
C ASN A 158 17.86 42.04 -37.23
N HIS A 159 16.78 41.60 -36.57
CA HIS A 159 15.43 41.92 -36.97
C HIS A 159 14.65 42.30 -35.71
N ASP A 160 14.36 43.58 -35.66
CA ASP A 160 13.31 44.23 -34.93
C ASP A 160 12.02 43.44 -35.12
N ALA A 161 11.48 42.87 -34.08
CA ALA A 161 10.09 42.41 -34.05
C ALA A 161 9.57 42.52 -32.63
N SER A 162 8.75 43.54 -32.43
CA SER A 162 7.85 43.74 -31.31
C SER A 162 7.13 42.44 -30.94
N ASN A 163 7.43 41.93 -29.76
CA ASN A 163 6.82 40.74 -29.23
C ASN A 163 5.61 41.13 -28.34
N ASP A 164 4.51 41.49 -29.00
CA ASP A 164 3.21 41.59 -28.33
C ASP A 164 2.63 40.19 -28.16
N PRO A 165 2.24 39.79 -26.96
CA PRO A 165 1.57 38.50 -26.72
C PRO A 165 0.18 38.52 -27.38
N PRO A 166 -0.30 37.40 -27.93
CA PRO A 166 -1.61 37.33 -28.55
C PRO A 166 -2.71 37.62 -27.51
N SER A 167 -3.58 38.58 -27.83
CA SER A 167 -4.75 38.90 -27.05
C SER A 167 -5.78 37.77 -27.16
N TYR A 168 -6.05 37.10 -26.03
CA TYR A 168 -7.17 36.18 -25.93
C TYR A 168 -8.47 36.98 -25.83
N SER A 169 -9.33 36.84 -26.85
CA SER A 169 -10.73 37.30 -26.78
C SER A 169 -11.45 36.45 -25.72
N ALA A 170 -11.89 37.09 -24.65
CA ALA A 170 -12.77 36.47 -23.70
C ALA A 170 -14.17 36.34 -24.30
N ASP A 171 -14.48 35.18 -24.88
CA ASP A 171 -15.85 34.80 -25.16
C ASP A 171 -16.61 34.60 -23.85
N ALA A 172 -17.61 35.45 -23.63
CA ALA A 172 -18.47 35.35 -22.48
C ALA A 172 -19.33 34.08 -22.54
N PRO A 173 -19.52 33.37 -21.43
CA PRO A 173 -20.37 32.20 -21.40
C PRO A 173 -21.83 32.55 -21.68
N PRO A 174 -22.61 31.70 -22.39
CA PRO A 174 -24.00 31.96 -22.70
C PRO A 174 -24.84 32.06 -21.43
N GLY A 175 -25.69 33.08 -21.37
CA GLY A 175 -26.60 33.34 -20.26
C GLY A 175 -27.67 32.25 -20.14
N TYR A 176 -27.87 31.77 -18.92
CA TYR A 176 -28.95 30.85 -18.58
C TYR A 176 -30.25 31.61 -18.44
N GLU A 177 -31.24 31.34 -19.30
CA GLU A 177 -32.60 31.83 -19.15
C GLU A 177 -33.27 31.16 -17.95
N GLN A 178 -33.69 31.99 -16.98
CA GLN A 178 -34.53 31.55 -15.86
C GLN A 178 -35.93 31.33 -16.36
N HIS A 179 -36.39 30.09 -16.43
CA HIS A 179 -37.83 29.81 -16.58
C HIS A 179 -38.57 30.06 -15.26
N GLU A 180 -39.26 31.16 -15.18
CA GLU A 180 -40.30 31.41 -14.17
C GLU A 180 -41.44 30.40 -14.36
N ARG A 181 -41.73 29.64 -13.32
CA ARG A 181 -42.95 28.81 -13.22
C ARG A 181 -44.09 29.67 -12.68
N ARG A 182 -45.11 29.74 -13.47
CA ARG A 182 -46.47 30.07 -13.02
C ARG A 182 -47.16 28.80 -12.51
#